data_dafc249d74a7f3eac9eb10a2b2861088
#
_entry.id   dafc249d74a7f3eac9eb10a2b2861088
#
_cell.length_a   1.000
_cell.length_b   1.000
_cell.length_c   1.000
_cell.angle_alpha   90.00
_cell.angle_beta   90.00
_cell.angle_gamma   90.00
#
_symmetry.space_group_name_H-M   'P 1'
#
loop_
_entity.id
_entity.type
_entity.pdbx_description
1 polymer ?
#
loop_
_entity_poly.entity_id
_entity_poly.type
_entity_poly.pdbx_seq_one_letter_code
_entity_poly.pdbx_strand_id
1 'polypeptide(L)'
;DLAGNPLKATVKQAVTLDRVRPEGTVTVEDLVNGSISQVWNKLLNTITFGYFGKNSVRASMTSEDETAGVATTQYLVSQKALSRADLEKRTDWTGYSAKISLAANQHLVVYEKVVDKAGNIEFFSTDGIIVDNTNPTPTVTITPTTPAWGKGVYSAGDNPGFDVRVEDPVVNDAYSGLKTITYRIVN
;
A
#
# COMPACT_ATOMS: atom_id res chain seq x y z
N ASP A 1 59.47 -17.74 23.02
CA ASP A 1 60.33 -16.66 23.54
C ASP A 1 61.78 -16.83 23.07
N LEU A 2 62.64 -15.95 23.44
CA LEU A 2 64.09 -16.02 23.08
C LEU A 2 64.84 -17.25 23.64
N ALA A 3 64.20 -17.95 24.59
CA ALA A 3 64.75 -19.21 25.17
C ALA A 3 64.22 -20.46 24.44
N GLY A 4 63.47 -20.28 23.35
CA GLY A 4 62.88 -21.37 22.53
C GLY A 4 61.64 -22.01 23.08
N ASN A 5 60.99 -21.41 24.08
CA ASN A 5 59.72 -21.94 24.59
C ASN A 5 58.58 -21.66 23.61
N PRO A 6 57.84 -22.67 23.12
CA PRO A 6 56.79 -22.51 22.20
C PRO A 6 55.54 -21.91 22.86
N LEU A 7 54.71 -21.17 22.10
CA LEU A 7 53.41 -20.75 22.54
C LEU A 7 52.50 -21.99 22.77
N LYS A 8 52.10 -22.18 24.01
CA LYS A 8 51.24 -23.31 24.42
C LYS A 8 49.75 -22.99 24.34
N ALA A 9 49.39 -21.72 24.10
CA ALA A 9 47.98 -21.32 23.99
C ALA A 9 47.50 -21.41 22.53
N THR A 10 46.55 -22.28 22.27
CA THR A 10 45.81 -22.30 21.01
C THR A 10 44.50 -21.56 21.22
N VAL A 11 44.37 -20.40 20.63
CA VAL A 11 43.09 -19.71 20.59
C VAL A 11 42.28 -20.31 19.44
N LYS A 12 41.21 -21.04 19.77
CA LYS A 12 40.22 -21.49 18.80
C LYS A 12 39.05 -20.52 18.86
N GLN A 13 38.96 -19.65 17.87
CA GLN A 13 37.79 -18.80 17.69
C GLN A 13 36.97 -19.40 16.55
N ALA A 14 35.73 -19.75 16.83
CA ALA A 14 34.80 -20.12 15.79
C ALA A 14 34.37 -18.83 15.05
N VAL A 15 34.52 -18.83 13.75
CA VAL A 15 34.02 -17.77 12.88
C VAL A 15 32.86 -18.34 12.06
N THR A 16 31.70 -17.78 12.21
CA THR A 16 30.54 -18.09 11.35
C THR A 16 30.54 -17.12 10.19
N LEU A 17 30.60 -17.64 8.97
CA LEU A 17 30.46 -16.86 7.75
C LEU A 17 29.04 -17.00 7.26
N ASP A 18 28.29 -15.92 7.34
CA ASP A 18 26.91 -15.86 6.86
C ASP A 18 26.83 -15.15 5.50
N ARG A 19 26.19 -15.82 4.54
CA ARG A 19 25.90 -15.32 3.19
C ARG A 19 24.42 -15.46 2.83
N VAL A 20 23.63 -15.89 3.79
CA VAL A 20 22.19 -16.02 3.63
C VAL A 20 21.58 -14.63 3.83
N ARG A 21 20.62 -14.26 3.02
CA ARG A 21 19.91 -13.01 3.20
C ARG A 21 18.79 -13.21 4.20
N PRO A 22 18.49 -12.18 5.02
CA PRO A 22 17.38 -12.26 5.96
C PRO A 22 16.04 -12.40 5.25
N GLU A 23 15.08 -12.97 5.93
CA GLU A 23 13.70 -13.05 5.52
C GLU A 23 12.86 -11.95 6.18
N GLY A 24 11.73 -11.58 5.53
CA GLY A 24 10.83 -10.56 6.03
C GLY A 24 9.45 -10.68 5.45
N THR A 25 8.49 -10.09 6.15
CA THR A 25 7.11 -9.99 5.67
C THR A 25 6.52 -8.63 5.98
N VAL A 26 5.85 -8.05 5.00
CA VAL A 26 5.02 -6.86 5.17
C VAL A 26 3.56 -7.27 5.16
N THR A 27 2.84 -6.96 6.23
CA THR A 27 1.39 -7.19 6.33
C THR A 27 0.67 -5.86 6.33
N VAL A 28 -0.38 -5.74 5.53
CA VAL A 28 -1.26 -4.57 5.50
C VAL A 28 -2.68 -4.98 5.82
N GLU A 29 -3.34 -4.22 6.67
CA GLU A 29 -4.70 -4.46 7.12
C GLU A 29 -5.53 -3.16 7.14
N ASP A 30 -6.79 -3.24 6.74
CA ASP A 30 -7.81 -2.22 7.01
C ASP A 30 -8.68 -2.71 8.16
N LEU A 31 -8.52 -2.08 9.31
CA LEU A 31 -9.18 -2.52 10.56
C LEU A 31 -10.70 -2.28 10.56
N VAL A 32 -11.20 -1.40 9.67
CA VAL A 32 -12.62 -1.00 9.67
C VAL A 32 -13.43 -1.76 8.64
N ASN A 33 -12.88 -1.92 7.43
CA ASN A 33 -13.63 -2.45 6.29
C ASN A 33 -13.22 -3.87 5.88
N GLY A 34 -12.09 -4.39 6.40
CA GLY A 34 -11.54 -5.68 6.02
C GLY A 34 -11.21 -5.81 4.52
N SER A 35 -11.12 -4.69 3.81
CA SER A 35 -10.86 -4.68 2.37
C SER A 35 -9.42 -5.08 2.03
N ILE A 36 -8.50 -4.82 2.96
CA ILE A 36 -7.11 -5.21 2.88
C ILE A 36 -6.78 -6.08 4.10
N SER A 37 -6.33 -7.29 3.84
CA SER A 37 -5.70 -8.17 4.83
C SER A 37 -4.78 -9.08 4.05
N GLN A 38 -3.57 -8.62 3.75
CA GLN A 38 -2.62 -9.28 2.88
C GLN A 38 -1.22 -9.26 3.45
N VAL A 39 -0.45 -10.28 3.11
CA VAL A 39 0.94 -10.47 3.53
C VAL A 39 1.81 -10.66 2.29
N TRP A 40 2.94 -9.96 2.26
CA TRP A 40 3.94 -10.07 1.20
C TRP A 40 5.31 -10.40 1.82
N ASN A 41 6.00 -11.36 1.25
CA ASN A 41 7.28 -11.87 1.72
C ASN A 41 8.38 -11.78 0.66
N LYS A 42 8.26 -10.87 -0.29
CA LYS A 42 9.25 -10.62 -1.34
C LYS A 42 9.15 -9.20 -1.88
N LEU A 43 10.21 -8.74 -2.52
CA LEU A 43 10.15 -7.54 -3.34
C LEU A 43 9.39 -7.84 -4.64
N LEU A 44 8.29 -7.12 -4.87
CA LEU A 44 7.48 -7.30 -6.09
C LEU A 44 8.11 -6.56 -7.27
N ASN A 45 8.18 -7.22 -8.42
CA ASN A 45 8.66 -6.62 -9.67
C ASN A 45 7.59 -5.78 -10.37
N THR A 46 6.32 -6.04 -10.08
CA THR A 46 5.18 -5.32 -10.66
C THR A 46 4.26 -4.88 -9.54
N ILE A 47 3.87 -3.62 -9.54
CA ILE A 47 2.95 -3.00 -8.61
C ILE A 47 1.66 -2.66 -9.37
N THR A 48 0.51 -3.17 -8.91
CA THR A 48 -0.76 -3.07 -9.62
C THR A 48 -1.74 -2.04 -9.05
N PHE A 49 -1.56 -1.60 -7.81
CA PHE A 49 -2.50 -0.74 -7.08
C PHE A 49 -3.94 -1.31 -7.05
N GLY A 50 -4.05 -2.62 -6.84
CA GLY A 50 -5.32 -3.34 -6.79
C GLY A 50 -5.97 -3.46 -5.41
N TYR A 51 -5.36 -2.93 -4.36
CA TYR A 51 -5.84 -3.03 -2.99
C TYR A 51 -6.38 -1.69 -2.49
N PHE A 52 -7.63 -1.70 -2.03
CA PHE A 52 -8.36 -0.49 -1.62
C PHE A 52 -8.71 -0.54 -0.14
N GLY A 53 -8.30 0.48 0.61
CA GLY A 53 -8.67 0.69 2.01
C GLY A 53 -9.37 2.02 2.19
N LYS A 54 -10.31 2.10 3.13
CA LYS A 54 -11.07 3.32 3.40
C LYS A 54 -10.48 4.14 4.55
N ASN A 55 -10.29 3.50 5.69
CA ASN A 55 -9.84 4.16 6.92
C ASN A 55 -8.93 3.23 7.70
N SER A 56 -8.07 3.80 8.53
CA SER A 56 -7.27 3.04 9.50
C SER A 56 -6.44 1.91 8.89
N VAL A 57 -5.95 2.09 7.67
CA VAL A 57 -5.05 1.15 7.02
C VAL A 57 -3.70 1.21 7.71
N ARG A 58 -3.19 0.04 8.10
CA ARG A 58 -1.90 -0.08 8.81
C ARG A 58 -1.02 -1.12 8.15
N ALA A 59 0.28 -0.86 8.21
CA ALA A 59 1.30 -1.83 7.84
C ALA A 59 2.05 -2.32 9.07
N SER A 60 2.39 -3.60 9.10
CA SER A 60 3.28 -4.22 10.08
C SER A 60 4.31 -5.08 9.38
N MET A 61 5.44 -5.28 10.03
CA MET A 61 6.57 -6.02 9.49
C MET A 61 7.07 -7.04 10.49
N THR A 62 7.53 -8.18 9.97
CA THR A 62 8.29 -9.16 10.74
C THR A 62 9.51 -9.56 9.93
N SER A 63 10.62 -9.75 10.62
CA SER A 63 11.88 -10.12 9.98
C SER A 63 12.61 -11.15 10.81
N GLU A 64 13.30 -12.06 10.15
CA GLU A 64 14.10 -13.11 10.78
C GLU A 64 15.35 -13.44 9.96
N ASP A 65 16.35 -13.98 10.64
CA ASP A 65 17.56 -14.55 10.06
C ASP A 65 18.11 -15.61 11.01
N GLU A 66 18.19 -16.85 10.51
CA GLU A 66 18.56 -18.01 11.33
C GLU A 66 20.05 -18.07 11.65
N THR A 67 20.91 -17.49 10.83
CA THR A 67 22.38 -17.66 10.94
C THR A 67 23.03 -16.56 11.76
N ALA A 68 22.92 -15.31 11.31
CA ALA A 68 23.54 -14.18 12.02
C ALA A 68 22.55 -13.45 12.94
N GLY A 69 21.26 -13.59 12.66
CA GLY A 69 20.18 -12.86 13.28
C GLY A 69 20.05 -11.43 12.75
N VAL A 70 18.86 -10.87 12.85
CA VAL A 70 18.54 -9.54 12.35
C VAL A 70 19.28 -8.45 13.14
N ALA A 71 19.89 -7.51 12.43
CA ALA A 71 20.50 -6.31 12.99
C ALA A 71 19.53 -5.13 12.98
N THR A 72 18.85 -4.89 11.83
CA THR A 72 17.89 -3.79 11.71
C THR A 72 16.75 -4.15 10.76
N THR A 73 15.55 -3.70 11.12
CA THR A 73 14.39 -3.66 10.24
C THR A 73 14.00 -2.19 10.04
N GLN A 74 13.89 -1.79 8.79
CA GLN A 74 13.57 -0.42 8.40
C GLN A 74 12.44 -0.41 7.38
N TYR A 75 11.72 0.69 7.27
CA TYR A 75 10.66 0.86 6.29
C TYR A 75 10.76 2.15 5.51
N LEU A 76 10.12 2.15 4.34
CA LEU A 76 9.90 3.31 3.49
C LEU A 76 8.49 3.22 2.92
N VAL A 77 7.76 4.33 2.93
CA VAL A 77 6.47 4.46 2.23
C VAL A 77 6.66 5.37 1.02
N SER A 78 6.25 4.90 -0.14
CA SER A 78 6.41 5.62 -1.41
C SER A 78 5.08 5.69 -2.16
N GLN A 79 4.85 6.79 -2.86
CA GLN A 79 3.70 6.94 -3.78
C GLN A 79 3.97 6.32 -5.16
N LYS A 80 5.18 5.82 -5.39
CA LYS A 80 5.61 5.22 -6.65
C LYS A 80 6.25 3.88 -6.42
N ALA A 81 6.10 2.99 -7.39
CA ALA A 81 6.88 1.77 -7.44
C ALA A 81 8.37 2.09 -7.57
N LEU A 82 9.19 1.43 -6.76
CA LEU A 82 10.66 1.55 -6.75
C LEU A 82 11.28 0.21 -7.09
N SER A 83 12.27 0.22 -7.94
CA SER A 83 13.08 -0.96 -8.22
C SER A 83 14.07 -1.25 -7.08
N ARG A 84 14.64 -2.46 -7.05
CA ARG A 84 15.73 -2.79 -6.11
C ARG A 84 16.88 -1.77 -6.21
N ALA A 85 17.29 -1.39 -7.41
CA ALA A 85 18.37 -0.43 -7.61
C ALA A 85 18.03 0.98 -7.08
N ASP A 86 16.75 1.36 -7.09
CA ASP A 86 16.30 2.61 -6.46
C ASP A 86 16.34 2.49 -4.93
N LEU A 87 15.85 1.38 -4.38
CA LEU A 87 15.85 1.12 -2.94
C LEU A 87 17.27 1.09 -2.34
N GLU A 88 18.23 0.51 -3.04
CA GLU A 88 19.64 0.47 -2.64
C GLU A 88 20.28 1.86 -2.52
N LYS A 89 19.80 2.82 -3.30
CA LYS A 89 20.30 4.22 -3.28
C LYS A 89 19.61 5.10 -2.24
N ARG A 90 18.50 4.63 -1.64
CA ARG A 90 17.73 5.42 -0.67
C ARG A 90 18.47 5.53 0.65
N THR A 91 18.42 6.71 1.23
CA THR A 91 19.03 7.03 2.55
C THR A 91 18.00 7.43 3.60
N ASP A 92 16.73 7.58 3.20
CA ASP A 92 15.63 8.05 4.02
C ASP A 92 14.80 6.91 4.64
N TRP A 93 15.42 5.78 4.92
CA TRP A 93 14.82 4.68 5.63
C TRP A 93 14.52 5.03 7.09
N THR A 94 13.35 4.65 7.57
CA THR A 94 12.94 4.82 8.97
C THR A 94 13.01 3.49 9.71
N GLY A 95 13.56 3.49 10.92
CA GLY A 95 13.60 2.29 11.77
C GLY A 95 12.18 1.81 12.12
N TYR A 96 11.93 0.52 11.95
CA TYR A 96 10.64 -0.09 12.29
C TYR A 96 10.61 -0.49 13.76
N SER A 97 9.60 -0.05 14.50
CA SER A 97 9.40 -0.39 15.92
C SER A 97 7.93 -0.66 16.28
N ALA A 98 7.00 -0.23 15.43
CA ALA A 98 5.56 -0.39 15.65
C ALA A 98 4.78 -0.32 14.34
N LYS A 99 3.51 -0.74 14.36
CA LYS A 99 2.61 -0.64 13.20
C LYS A 99 2.57 0.80 12.65
N ILE A 100 2.61 0.92 11.34
CA ILE A 100 2.65 2.18 10.60
C ILE A 100 1.24 2.49 10.14
N SER A 101 0.72 3.68 10.45
CA SER A 101 -0.53 4.17 9.85
C SER A 101 -0.27 4.73 8.47
N LEU A 102 -1.03 4.29 7.48
CA LEU A 102 -0.95 4.76 6.11
C LEU A 102 -1.87 5.97 5.90
N ALA A 103 -1.36 6.99 5.22
CA ALA A 103 -2.11 8.21 4.97
C ALA A 103 -3.26 7.97 3.99
N ALA A 104 -4.40 8.63 4.23
CA ALA A 104 -5.55 8.58 3.34
C ALA A 104 -5.34 9.44 2.07
N ASN A 105 -6.14 9.14 1.05
CA ASN A 105 -6.19 9.84 -0.24
C ASN A 105 -4.84 9.81 -0.96
N GLN A 106 -4.23 8.62 -0.97
CA GLN A 106 -2.93 8.38 -1.59
C GLN A 106 -2.84 6.97 -2.17
N HIS A 107 -2.01 6.86 -3.21
CA HIS A 107 -1.48 5.61 -3.72
C HIS A 107 -0.17 5.32 -3.00
N LEU A 108 -0.04 4.17 -2.37
CA LEU A 108 1.09 3.87 -1.50
C LEU A 108 1.67 2.48 -1.79
N VAL A 109 2.98 2.37 -1.68
CA VAL A 109 3.71 1.11 -1.61
C VAL A 109 4.56 1.16 -0.35
N VAL A 110 4.48 0.13 0.46
CA VAL A 110 5.29 0.00 1.67
C VAL A 110 6.44 -0.94 1.37
N TYR A 111 7.65 -0.48 1.65
CA TYR A 111 8.88 -1.25 1.52
C TYR A 111 9.46 -1.55 2.89
N GLU A 112 9.97 -2.75 3.04
CA GLU A 112 10.77 -3.18 4.18
C GLU A 112 12.19 -3.44 3.71
N LYS A 113 13.16 -3.03 4.52
CA LYS A 113 14.59 -3.36 4.37
C LYS A 113 15.03 -4.05 5.63
N VAL A 114 15.53 -5.26 5.49
CA VAL A 114 16.11 -6.05 6.57
C VAL A 114 17.61 -6.15 6.37
N VAL A 115 18.37 -5.92 7.44
CA VAL A 115 19.81 -6.11 7.47
C VAL A 115 20.11 -7.07 8.61
N ASP A 116 20.85 -8.14 8.32
CA ASP A 116 21.35 -9.06 9.34
C ASP A 116 22.63 -8.55 10.01
N LYS A 117 23.12 -9.26 11.01
CA LYS A 117 24.36 -8.90 11.71
C LYS A 117 25.65 -9.20 10.92
N ALA A 118 25.56 -9.97 9.84
CA ALA A 118 26.66 -10.20 8.90
C ALA A 118 26.74 -9.14 7.80
N GLY A 119 25.70 -8.28 7.68
CA GLY A 119 25.62 -7.20 6.70
C GLY A 119 24.89 -7.58 5.40
N ASN A 120 24.25 -8.77 5.32
CA ASN A 120 23.44 -9.10 4.17
C ASN A 120 22.12 -8.30 4.22
N ILE A 121 21.63 -7.87 3.04
CA ILE A 121 20.46 -6.99 2.91
C ILE A 121 19.42 -7.65 2.00
N GLU A 122 18.15 -7.61 2.44
CA GLU A 122 17.03 -7.97 1.61
C GLU A 122 15.91 -6.92 1.71
N PHE A 123 15.11 -6.81 0.62
CA PHE A 123 14.00 -5.89 0.50
C PHE A 123 12.72 -6.65 0.23
N PHE A 124 11.65 -6.16 0.83
CA PHE A 124 10.29 -6.67 0.66
C PHE A 124 9.37 -5.51 0.31
N SER A 125 8.25 -5.79 -0.36
CA SER A 125 7.28 -4.74 -0.68
C SER A 125 5.85 -5.27 -0.63
N THR A 126 4.92 -4.39 -0.32
CA THR A 126 3.51 -4.61 -0.65
C THR A 126 3.30 -4.49 -2.16
N ASP A 127 2.14 -4.93 -2.65
CA ASP A 127 1.57 -4.37 -3.88
C ASP A 127 1.08 -2.93 -3.63
N GLY A 128 0.61 -2.26 -4.66
CA GLY A 128 0.07 -0.91 -4.54
C GLY A 128 -1.23 -0.88 -3.75
N ILE A 129 -1.28 0.00 -2.77
CA ILE A 129 -2.42 0.20 -1.88
C ILE A 129 -2.99 1.59 -2.16
N ILE A 130 -4.29 1.68 -2.35
CA ILE A 130 -5.02 2.93 -2.45
C ILE A 130 -5.81 3.13 -1.17
N VAL A 131 -5.43 4.12 -0.38
CA VAL A 131 -6.22 4.52 0.79
C VAL A 131 -7.09 5.70 0.39
N ASP A 132 -8.41 5.49 0.37
CA ASP A 132 -9.38 6.48 -0.06
C ASP A 132 -10.50 6.62 0.97
N ASN A 133 -10.63 7.80 1.55
CA ASN A 133 -11.72 8.14 2.45
C ASN A 133 -12.65 9.24 1.89
N THR A 134 -12.50 9.56 0.61
CA THR A 134 -13.34 10.52 -0.09
C THR A 134 -14.63 9.85 -0.55
N ASN A 135 -15.75 10.43 -0.24
CA ASN A 135 -17.02 9.93 -0.76
C ASN A 135 -17.23 10.41 -2.19
N PRO A 136 -17.72 9.54 -3.11
CA PRO A 136 -18.10 9.99 -4.44
C PRO A 136 -19.23 11.01 -4.38
N THR A 137 -19.18 12.00 -5.26
CA THR A 137 -20.20 13.08 -5.36
C THR A 137 -20.79 13.10 -6.77
N PRO A 138 -21.73 12.20 -7.08
CA PRO A 138 -22.32 12.13 -8.41
C PRO A 138 -23.14 13.37 -8.74
N THR A 139 -23.08 13.77 -10.01
CA THR A 139 -23.96 14.80 -10.57
C THR A 139 -25.11 14.12 -11.28
N VAL A 140 -26.34 14.52 -10.94
CA VAL A 140 -27.57 14.04 -11.61
C VAL A 140 -28.08 15.13 -12.52
N THR A 141 -28.15 14.83 -13.82
CA THR A 141 -28.74 15.72 -14.81
C THR A 141 -30.05 15.10 -15.32
N ILE A 142 -31.12 15.86 -15.26
CA ILE A 142 -32.45 15.45 -15.81
C ILE A 142 -32.77 16.38 -16.97
N THR A 143 -32.89 15.81 -18.16
CA THR A 143 -33.24 16.57 -19.37
C THR A 143 -34.57 16.12 -19.89
N PRO A 144 -35.59 17.00 -19.97
CA PRO A 144 -36.84 16.67 -20.61
C PRO A 144 -36.64 16.37 -22.10
N THR A 145 -37.24 15.29 -22.60
CA THR A 145 -37.23 14.94 -24.03
C THR A 145 -38.35 15.60 -24.81
N THR A 146 -39.36 16.14 -24.13
CA THR A 146 -40.41 16.93 -24.68
C THR A 146 -40.35 18.39 -24.23
N PRO A 147 -40.71 19.38 -25.09
CA PRO A 147 -40.69 20.78 -24.70
C PRO A 147 -41.57 21.02 -23.47
N ALA A 148 -41.02 21.62 -22.43
CA ALA A 148 -41.75 22.00 -21.25
C ALA A 148 -42.53 23.30 -21.48
N TRP A 149 -43.74 23.41 -20.96
CA TRP A 149 -44.48 24.67 -20.85
C TRP A 149 -43.93 25.45 -19.64
N GLY A 150 -42.94 26.23 -19.88
CA GLY A 150 -42.24 26.88 -18.77
C GLY A 150 -41.37 25.93 -17.96
N LYS A 151 -40.75 26.43 -16.90
CA LYS A 151 -39.75 25.69 -16.08
C LYS A 151 -40.37 24.45 -15.42
N GLY A 152 -40.30 23.30 -16.11
CA GLY A 152 -40.71 22.01 -15.54
C GLY A 152 -42.22 21.80 -15.39
N VAL A 153 -43.09 22.57 -16.10
CA VAL A 153 -44.52 22.40 -16.08
C VAL A 153 -44.97 21.67 -17.35
N TYR A 154 -45.78 20.62 -17.19
CA TYR A 154 -46.35 19.81 -18.27
C TYR A 154 -47.89 19.79 -18.16
N SER A 155 -48.58 19.75 -19.28
CA SER A 155 -50.04 19.61 -19.27
C SER A 155 -50.44 18.15 -19.02
N ALA A 156 -51.67 17.94 -18.56
CA ALA A 156 -52.20 16.61 -18.25
C ALA A 156 -52.28 15.66 -19.48
N GLY A 157 -52.21 16.19 -20.70
CA GLY A 157 -52.19 15.42 -21.94
C GLY A 157 -50.78 15.12 -22.48
N ASP A 158 -49.76 15.72 -21.90
CA ASP A 158 -48.40 15.49 -22.30
C ASP A 158 -47.93 14.13 -21.77
N ASN A 159 -47.16 13.43 -22.55
CA ASN A 159 -46.45 12.23 -22.10
C ASN A 159 -44.94 12.53 -22.02
N PRO A 160 -44.52 13.27 -20.98
CA PRO A 160 -43.14 13.75 -20.90
C PRO A 160 -42.20 12.61 -20.68
N GLY A 161 -41.22 12.49 -21.57
CA GLY A 161 -40.03 11.66 -21.35
C GLY A 161 -38.93 12.47 -20.69
N PHE A 162 -38.13 11.82 -19.93
CA PHE A 162 -36.95 12.41 -19.32
C PHE A 162 -35.72 11.54 -19.55
N ASP A 163 -34.64 12.14 -19.98
CA ASP A 163 -33.34 11.53 -19.94
C ASP A 163 -32.70 11.83 -18.58
N VAL A 164 -32.39 10.77 -17.83
CA VAL A 164 -31.70 10.87 -16.55
C VAL A 164 -30.27 10.40 -16.76
N ARG A 165 -29.34 11.33 -16.60
CA ARG A 165 -27.91 11.05 -16.66
C ARG A 165 -27.29 11.22 -15.28
N VAL A 166 -26.63 10.18 -14.80
CA VAL A 166 -25.84 10.23 -13.57
C VAL A 166 -24.37 10.13 -13.97
N GLU A 167 -23.61 11.11 -13.61
CA GLU A 167 -22.18 11.17 -13.88
C GLU A 167 -21.42 11.27 -12.57
N ASP A 168 -20.35 10.51 -12.46
CA ASP A 168 -19.30 10.80 -11.50
C ASP A 168 -18.23 11.62 -12.23
N PRO A 169 -18.10 12.91 -11.92
CA PRO A 169 -16.97 13.64 -12.40
C PRO A 169 -15.73 13.00 -11.78
N VAL A 170 -14.94 12.31 -12.58
CA VAL A 170 -13.67 11.62 -12.25
C VAL A 170 -12.73 12.47 -11.36
N VAL A 171 -12.97 13.77 -11.32
CA VAL A 171 -12.23 14.75 -10.51
C VAL A 171 -12.50 14.60 -9.01
N ASN A 172 -13.63 14.04 -8.60
CA ASN A 172 -14.04 13.95 -7.20
C ASN A 172 -13.84 12.58 -6.54
N ASP A 173 -13.49 11.57 -7.33
CA ASP A 173 -13.07 10.25 -6.84
C ASP A 173 -11.79 9.81 -7.56
N ALA A 174 -10.72 10.58 -7.32
CA ALA A 174 -9.45 10.43 -8.01
C ALA A 174 -8.64 9.22 -7.54
N TYR A 175 -9.05 8.56 -6.45
CA TYR A 175 -8.25 7.50 -5.81
C TYR A 175 -8.79 6.12 -6.12
N SER A 176 -10.01 5.78 -5.72
CA SER A 176 -10.55 4.43 -5.86
C SER A 176 -11.51 4.26 -7.04
N GLY A 177 -12.05 5.34 -7.57
CA GLY A 177 -13.04 5.32 -8.64
C GLY A 177 -14.42 4.82 -8.18
N LEU A 178 -15.40 4.93 -9.05
CA LEU A 178 -16.78 4.59 -8.77
C LEU A 178 -17.02 3.08 -8.94
N LYS A 179 -17.52 2.40 -7.92
CA LYS A 179 -17.83 0.97 -7.97
C LYS A 179 -19.24 0.70 -8.52
N THR A 180 -20.24 1.46 -8.07
CA THR A 180 -21.66 1.22 -8.38
C THR A 180 -22.46 2.51 -8.28
N ILE A 181 -23.36 2.72 -9.23
CA ILE A 181 -24.39 3.75 -9.16
C ILE A 181 -25.72 3.06 -9.05
N THR A 182 -26.53 3.44 -8.07
CA THR A 182 -27.93 3.04 -7.97
C THR A 182 -28.81 4.27 -7.95
N TYR A 183 -29.93 4.22 -8.66
CA TYR A 183 -30.92 5.29 -8.65
C TYR A 183 -32.30 4.75 -8.32
N ARG A 184 -33.18 5.60 -7.81
CA ARG A 184 -34.57 5.30 -7.55
C ARG A 184 -35.44 6.45 -8.04
N ILE A 185 -36.46 6.12 -8.83
CA ILE A 185 -37.50 7.06 -9.19
C ILE A 185 -38.66 6.83 -8.21
N VAL A 186 -39.13 7.90 -7.59
CA VAL A 186 -40.28 7.88 -6.65
C VAL A 186 -41.35 8.81 -7.16
N ASN A 187 -42.61 8.38 -7.03
CA ASN A 187 -43.79 9.21 -7.32
C ASN A 187 -44.10 10.10 -6.11
#